data_7b8519d88e595802857c628ef7828cf8
#
_entry.id   7b8519d88e595802857c628ef7828cf8
#
_cell.length_a   1.000
_cell.length_b   1.000
_cell.length_c   1.000
_cell.angle_alpha   90.00
_cell.angle_beta   90.00
_cell.angle_gamma   90.00
#
_symmetry.space_group_name_H-M   'P 1'
#
loop_
_entity.id
_entity.type
_entity.pdbx_description
1 polymer ?
#
loop_
_entity_poly.entity_id
_entity_poly.type
_entity_poly.pdbx_seq_one_letter_code
_entity_poly.pdbx_strand_id
1 'polypeptide(L)'
;YEILRCLVGSEMCIRDSACTEGTLADTEVKFSEGAACCVILASGGYPVSYEKGKPISGLTNGQLEGESNITVYHSGTALREDGTLVTNGGRVLGVTATAPRLTAAITQAYAAAEKISFEKLHKRTDIGMRALKAIAEQ
;
A
#
# COMPACT_ATOMS: atom_id res chain seq x y z
N TYR A 1 -8.18 -18.39 -2.25
CA TYR A 1 -9.65 -18.29 -2.15
C TYR A 1 -10.11 -17.10 -1.31
N GLU A 2 -9.35 -16.66 -0.31
CA GLU A 2 -9.68 -15.47 0.48
C GLU A 2 -9.41 -14.16 -0.28
N ILE A 3 -8.49 -14.17 -1.22
CA ILE A 3 -8.22 -13.03 -2.12
C ILE A 3 -9.44 -12.69 -2.96
N LEU A 4 -10.20 -13.68 -3.42
CA LEU A 4 -11.46 -13.48 -4.14
C LEU A 4 -12.56 -12.88 -3.25
N ARG A 5 -12.56 -13.16 -1.95
CA ARG A 5 -13.50 -12.56 -1.00
C ARG A 5 -13.27 -11.07 -0.76
N CYS A 6 -12.01 -10.63 -0.75
CA CYS A 6 -11.67 -9.21 -0.64
C CYS A 6 -12.01 -8.42 -1.91
N LEU A 7 -12.14 -9.10 -3.03
CA LEU A 7 -12.42 -8.49 -4.33
C LEU A 7 -13.92 -8.52 -4.68
N VAL A 8 -14.68 -9.47 -4.15
CA VAL A 8 -16.14 -9.57 -4.44
C VAL A 8 -16.89 -8.43 -3.77
N GLY A 9 -17.49 -7.57 -4.59
CA GLY A 9 -18.24 -6.40 -4.14
C GLY A 9 -17.40 -5.13 -3.96
N SER A 10 -16.11 -5.15 -4.27
CA SER A 10 -15.31 -3.92 -4.39
C SER A 10 -15.55 -3.27 -5.75
N GLU A 11 -15.54 -1.94 -5.82
CA GLU A 11 -15.66 -1.19 -7.09
C GLU A 11 -14.58 -1.57 -8.11
N MET A 12 -13.42 -2.04 -7.65
CA MET A 12 -12.34 -2.52 -8.51
C MET A 12 -12.75 -3.77 -9.27
N CYS A 13 -13.42 -4.74 -8.63
CA CYS A 13 -13.93 -5.94 -9.29
C CYS A 13 -15.09 -5.65 -10.23
N ILE A 14 -15.96 -4.71 -9.86
CA ILE A 14 -17.06 -4.27 -10.73
C ILE A 14 -16.49 -3.73 -12.05
N ARG A 15 -15.45 -2.91 -11.99
CA ARG A 15 -14.76 -2.37 -13.18
C ARG A 15 -14.05 -3.45 -13.99
N ASP A 16 -13.35 -4.36 -13.32
CA ASP A 16 -12.60 -5.44 -13.99
C ASP A 16 -13.57 -6.40 -14.72
N SER A 17 -14.69 -6.77 -14.09
CA SER A 17 -15.74 -7.56 -14.74
C SER A 17 -16.35 -6.80 -15.90
N ALA A 18 -16.69 -5.53 -15.72
CA ALA A 18 -17.27 -4.70 -16.78
C ALA A 18 -16.32 -4.51 -17.97
N CYS A 19 -15.02 -4.41 -17.74
CA CYS A 19 -14.02 -4.40 -18.82
C CYS A 19 -14.00 -5.72 -19.58
N THR A 20 -14.06 -6.85 -18.88
CA THR A 20 -14.05 -8.18 -19.49
C THR A 20 -15.32 -8.48 -20.28
N GLU A 21 -16.46 -8.01 -19.77
CA GLU A 21 -17.79 -8.20 -20.37
C GLU A 21 -18.13 -7.14 -21.43
N GLY A 22 -17.32 -6.09 -21.57
CA GLY A 22 -17.56 -4.99 -22.51
C GLY A 22 -18.68 -4.03 -22.07
N THR A 23 -19.08 -4.03 -20.80
CA THR A 23 -20.17 -3.24 -20.22
C THR A 23 -19.69 -2.02 -19.43
N LEU A 24 -18.42 -1.64 -19.55
CA LEU A 24 -17.83 -0.55 -18.78
C LEU A 24 -18.54 0.81 -19.01
N ALA A 25 -19.05 1.04 -20.23
CA ALA A 25 -19.77 2.27 -20.56
C ALA A 25 -21.07 2.45 -19.76
N ASP A 26 -21.70 1.33 -19.38
CA ASP A 26 -22.95 1.29 -18.62
C ASP A 26 -22.73 1.12 -17.11
N THR A 27 -21.46 1.04 -16.69
CA THR A 27 -21.10 0.80 -15.30
C THR A 27 -20.80 2.11 -14.58
N GLU A 28 -21.59 2.40 -13.53
CA GLU A 28 -21.32 3.56 -12.66
C GLU A 28 -20.11 3.30 -11.77
N VAL A 29 -19.06 4.11 -11.94
CA VAL A 29 -17.86 4.09 -11.09
C VAL A 29 -17.94 5.21 -10.06
N LYS A 30 -18.05 4.84 -8.78
CA LYS A 30 -18.07 5.80 -7.68
C LYS A 30 -16.68 5.90 -7.05
N PHE A 31 -16.24 7.12 -6.81
CA PHE A 31 -15.03 7.40 -6.06
C PHE A 31 -15.41 8.02 -4.72
N SER A 32 -14.80 7.55 -3.64
CA SER A 32 -14.97 8.20 -2.34
C SER A 32 -14.31 9.58 -2.35
N GLU A 33 -14.87 10.52 -1.61
CA GLU A 33 -14.25 11.82 -1.38
C GLU A 33 -12.98 11.69 -0.54
N GLY A 34 -12.02 12.60 -0.75
CA GLY A 34 -10.77 12.63 -0.03
C GLY A 34 -9.56 12.27 -0.89
N ALA A 35 -8.49 11.89 -0.26
CA ALA A 35 -7.22 11.54 -0.89
C ALA A 35 -6.57 10.34 -0.23
N ALA A 36 -5.76 9.62 -1.00
CA ALA A 36 -4.95 8.51 -0.50
C ALA A 36 -3.49 8.67 -0.97
N CYS A 37 -2.56 8.21 -0.13
CA CYS A 37 -1.16 8.12 -0.47
C CYS A 37 -0.63 6.75 -0.06
N CYS A 38 0.08 6.09 -0.97
CA CYS A 38 0.73 4.81 -0.73
C CYS A 38 2.24 4.95 -0.84
N VAL A 39 2.96 4.59 0.22
CA VAL A 39 4.43 4.54 0.26
C VAL A 39 4.87 3.08 0.22
N ILE A 40 5.66 2.74 -0.80
CA ILE A 40 6.20 1.38 -0.93
C ILE A 40 7.48 1.23 -0.11
N LEU A 41 7.52 0.19 0.72
CA LEU A 41 8.70 -0.27 1.43
C LEU A 41 9.33 -1.41 0.64
N ALA A 42 10.56 -1.22 0.18
CA ALA A 42 11.28 -2.14 -0.68
C ALA A 42 12.52 -2.71 0.00
N SER A 43 12.94 -3.89 -0.41
CA SER A 43 14.21 -4.49 -0.02
C SER A 43 15.38 -3.70 -0.60
N GLY A 44 16.44 -3.51 0.18
CA GLY A 44 17.64 -2.84 -0.28
C GLY A 44 18.30 -3.57 -1.45
N GLY A 45 18.67 -2.79 -2.48
CA GLY A 45 19.20 -3.31 -3.74
C GLY A 45 18.16 -3.58 -4.83
N TYR A 46 16.85 -3.57 -4.49
CA TYR A 46 15.79 -3.64 -5.50
C TYR A 46 15.88 -2.44 -6.48
N PRO A 47 15.72 -2.59 -7.82
CA PRO A 47 15.23 -3.79 -8.51
C PRO A 47 16.33 -4.79 -8.96
N VAL A 48 17.61 -4.50 -8.76
CA VAL A 48 18.71 -5.28 -9.36
C VAL A 48 18.93 -6.61 -8.62
N SER A 49 19.24 -6.54 -7.31
CA SER A 49 19.39 -7.73 -6.47
C SER A 49 19.03 -7.39 -5.04
N TYR A 50 18.36 -8.30 -4.35
CA TYR A 50 17.93 -8.10 -2.96
C TYR A 50 17.89 -9.42 -2.20
N GLU A 51 18.11 -9.33 -0.90
CA GLU A 51 18.04 -10.47 0.02
C GLU A 51 16.61 -10.64 0.53
N LYS A 52 16.21 -11.90 0.70
CA LYS A 52 14.90 -12.30 1.28
C LYS A 52 15.06 -12.80 2.72
N GLY A 53 13.93 -13.00 3.41
CA GLY A 53 13.91 -13.62 4.72
C GLY A 53 14.29 -12.69 5.87
N LYS A 54 14.35 -11.36 5.65
CA LYS A 54 14.61 -10.39 6.72
C LYS A 54 13.35 -10.20 7.57
N PRO A 55 13.43 -10.32 8.92
CA PRO A 55 12.28 -10.10 9.81
C PRO A 55 11.72 -8.69 9.65
N ILE A 56 10.39 -8.58 9.63
CA ILE A 56 9.66 -7.31 9.58
C ILE A 56 9.13 -7.04 10.98
N SER A 57 9.42 -5.85 11.52
CA SER A 57 8.95 -5.40 12.82
C SER A 57 8.04 -4.17 12.70
N GLY A 58 7.27 -3.89 13.75
CA GLY A 58 6.35 -2.75 13.81
C GLY A 58 4.93 -3.08 13.38
N LEU A 59 4.62 -4.33 13.07
CA LEU A 59 3.28 -4.78 12.70
C LEU A 59 2.72 -5.79 13.70
N THR A 60 1.43 -5.68 14.01
CA THR A 60 0.65 -6.66 14.77
C THR A 60 -0.35 -7.29 13.81
N ASN A 61 -0.32 -8.62 13.66
CA ASN A 61 -1.16 -9.34 12.69
C ASN A 61 -1.08 -8.78 11.26
N GLY A 62 0.09 -8.28 10.86
CA GLY A 62 0.33 -7.70 9.54
C GLY A 62 -0.17 -6.28 9.33
N GLN A 63 -0.73 -5.62 10.34
CA GLN A 63 -1.23 -4.25 10.27
C GLN A 63 -0.62 -3.35 11.37
N LEU A 64 -0.73 -2.03 11.21
CA LEU A 64 -0.41 -1.08 12.25
C LEU A 64 -1.59 -0.96 13.23
N GLU A 65 -1.32 -1.15 14.51
CA GLU A 65 -2.32 -1.12 15.56
C GLU A 65 -2.81 0.30 15.84
N GLY A 66 -4.12 0.49 16.02
CA GLY A 66 -4.72 1.78 16.38
C GLY A 66 -4.85 2.80 15.24
N GLU A 67 -4.51 2.44 14.01
CA GLU A 67 -4.50 3.35 12.86
C GLU A 67 -5.63 3.00 11.87
N SER A 68 -6.84 3.49 12.12
CA SER A 68 -8.02 3.14 11.31
C SER A 68 -7.99 3.66 9.86
N ASN A 69 -7.20 4.69 9.61
CA ASN A 69 -7.04 5.30 8.27
C ASN A 69 -5.75 4.86 7.55
N ILE A 70 -5.01 3.92 8.15
CA ILE A 70 -3.81 3.32 7.56
C ILE A 70 -4.10 1.87 7.22
N THR A 71 -3.73 1.47 6.03
CA THR A 71 -3.77 0.07 5.59
C THR A 71 -2.38 -0.35 5.12
N VAL A 72 -1.91 -1.48 5.61
CA VAL A 72 -0.64 -2.08 5.17
C VAL A 72 -0.94 -3.22 4.21
N TYR A 73 -0.61 -3.03 2.95
CA TYR A 73 -0.75 -4.04 1.90
C TYR A 73 0.51 -4.90 1.82
N HIS A 74 0.33 -6.20 1.86
CA HIS A 74 1.41 -7.18 1.71
C HIS A 74 1.63 -7.50 0.23
N SER A 75 2.88 -7.32 -0.24
CA SER A 75 3.29 -7.62 -1.61
C SER A 75 4.31 -8.75 -1.63
N GLY A 76 5.52 -8.49 -1.17
CA GLY A 76 6.60 -9.48 -1.10
C GLY A 76 6.90 -9.87 0.35
N THR A 77 5.96 -10.47 1.03
CA THR A 77 6.10 -10.99 2.41
C THR A 77 5.84 -12.48 2.47
N ALA A 78 6.35 -13.14 3.50
CA ALA A 78 6.05 -14.52 3.85
C ALA A 78 6.03 -14.69 5.37
N LEU A 79 5.34 -15.70 5.85
CA LEU A 79 5.43 -16.16 7.24
C LEU A 79 6.41 -17.34 7.31
N ARG A 80 7.30 -17.32 8.29
CA ARG A 80 8.09 -18.49 8.68
C ARG A 80 7.24 -19.50 9.46
N GLU A 81 7.77 -20.68 9.68
CA GLU A 81 7.11 -21.73 10.48
C GLU A 81 6.86 -21.28 11.93
N ASP A 82 7.68 -20.40 12.47
CA ASP A 82 7.54 -19.80 13.79
C ASP A 82 6.53 -18.63 13.86
N GLY A 83 5.86 -18.31 12.74
CA GLY A 83 4.91 -17.20 12.63
C GLY A 83 5.58 -15.82 12.40
N THR A 84 6.91 -15.74 12.28
CA THR A 84 7.61 -14.47 12.02
C THR A 84 7.34 -14.00 10.61
N LEU A 85 6.85 -12.75 10.45
CA LEU A 85 6.69 -12.10 9.17
C LEU A 85 8.05 -11.66 8.62
N VAL A 86 8.35 -12.03 7.37
CA VAL A 86 9.64 -11.74 6.73
C VAL A 86 9.48 -11.23 5.30
N THR A 87 10.54 -10.56 4.80
CA THR A 87 10.62 -10.14 3.41
C THR A 87 10.75 -11.34 2.47
N ASN A 88 10.02 -11.36 1.36
CA ASN A 88 10.10 -12.39 0.32
C ASN A 88 10.02 -11.82 -1.10
N GLY A 89 10.26 -10.53 -1.27
CA GLY A 89 10.21 -9.87 -2.57
C GLY A 89 10.96 -8.55 -2.58
N GLY A 90 11.06 -7.94 -3.74
CA GLY A 90 11.67 -6.62 -3.91
C GLY A 90 10.80 -5.51 -3.35
N ARG A 91 9.54 -5.43 -3.76
CA ARG A 91 8.51 -4.60 -3.10
C ARG A 91 7.89 -5.45 -2.00
N VAL A 92 8.03 -5.02 -0.75
CA VAL A 92 7.66 -5.81 0.42
C VAL A 92 6.29 -5.42 0.95
N LEU A 93 6.09 -4.14 1.24
CA LEU A 93 4.85 -3.60 1.79
C LEU A 93 4.44 -2.32 1.08
N GLY A 94 3.14 -2.05 1.02
CA GLY A 94 2.57 -0.77 0.63
C GLY A 94 1.82 -0.17 1.81
N VAL A 95 2.33 0.92 2.36
CA VAL A 95 1.69 1.63 3.49
C VAL A 95 0.81 2.72 2.92
N THR A 96 -0.49 2.56 3.03
CA THR A 96 -1.47 3.47 2.46
C THR A 96 -2.21 4.22 3.55
N ALA A 97 -2.22 5.54 3.47
CA ALA A 97 -3.03 6.41 4.32
C ALA A 97 -4.16 7.05 3.50
N THR A 98 -5.34 7.16 4.11
CA THR A 98 -6.47 7.92 3.58
C THR A 98 -6.75 9.13 4.46
N ALA A 99 -7.07 10.29 3.85
CA ALA A 99 -7.38 11.51 4.57
C ALA A 99 -8.25 12.46 3.71
N PRO A 100 -8.93 13.45 4.31
CA PRO A 100 -9.71 14.43 3.54
C PRO A 100 -8.87 15.26 2.56
N ARG A 101 -7.59 15.46 2.84
CA ARG A 101 -6.65 16.24 1.99
C ARG A 101 -5.39 15.44 1.68
N LEU A 102 -4.87 15.62 0.45
CA LEU A 102 -3.68 14.91 -0.01
C LEU A 102 -2.45 15.18 0.86
N THR A 103 -2.24 16.41 1.34
CA THR A 103 -1.14 16.73 2.26
C THR A 103 -1.18 15.89 3.54
N ALA A 104 -2.37 15.73 4.11
CA ALA A 104 -2.56 14.91 5.31
C ALA A 104 -2.32 13.42 5.01
N ALA A 105 -2.84 12.90 3.88
CA ALA A 105 -2.61 11.52 3.48
C ALA A 105 -1.12 11.20 3.30
N ILE A 106 -0.36 12.10 2.65
CA ILE A 106 1.09 11.96 2.47
C ILE A 106 1.80 11.93 3.83
N THR A 107 1.53 12.91 4.70
CA THR A 107 2.17 13.00 6.02
C THR A 107 1.90 11.75 6.86
N GLN A 108 0.65 11.28 6.87
CA GLN A 108 0.26 10.10 7.64
C GLN A 108 0.86 8.80 7.07
N ALA A 109 0.93 8.66 5.73
CA ALA A 109 1.55 7.49 5.10
C ALA A 109 3.04 7.39 5.46
N TYR A 110 3.77 8.50 5.45
CA TYR A 110 5.17 8.52 5.86
C TYR A 110 5.34 8.26 7.35
N ALA A 111 4.54 8.90 8.21
CA ALA A 111 4.59 8.66 9.67
C ALA A 111 4.30 7.19 10.02
N ALA A 112 3.36 6.56 9.32
CA ALA A 112 3.06 5.15 9.45
C ALA A 112 4.21 4.26 8.95
N ALA A 113 4.82 4.61 7.81
CA ALA A 113 5.95 3.89 7.23
C ALA A 113 7.20 3.91 8.13
N GLU A 114 7.39 4.96 8.96
CA GLU A 114 8.50 5.01 9.94
C GLU A 114 8.35 4.01 11.10
N LYS A 115 7.13 3.56 11.39
CA LYS A 115 6.87 2.56 12.44
C LYS A 115 7.26 1.14 12.04
N ILE A 116 7.48 0.90 10.74
CA ILE A 116 7.80 -0.42 10.17
C ILE A 116 9.29 -0.46 9.85
N SER A 117 9.97 -1.53 10.24
CA SER A 117 11.38 -1.69 9.92
C SER A 117 11.75 -3.13 9.55
N PHE A 118 12.71 -3.26 8.67
CA PHE A 118 13.44 -4.48 8.35
C PHE A 118 14.83 -4.12 7.81
N GLU A 119 15.76 -5.05 7.85
CA GLU A 119 17.14 -4.83 7.44
C GLU A 119 17.24 -4.38 5.97
N LYS A 120 17.98 -3.29 5.73
CA LYS A 120 18.16 -2.66 4.42
C LYS A 120 16.86 -2.16 3.78
N LEU A 121 15.88 -1.74 4.60
CA LEU A 121 14.65 -1.12 4.10
C LEU A 121 14.98 0.11 3.25
N HIS A 122 14.36 0.20 2.08
CA HIS A 122 14.42 1.35 1.18
C HIS A 122 13.03 1.87 0.88
N LYS A 123 12.85 3.19 0.92
CA LYS A 123 11.62 3.88 0.49
C LYS A 123 11.95 5.20 -0.17
N ARG A 124 11.12 5.64 -1.10
CA ARG A 124 11.22 6.98 -1.68
C ARG A 124 10.70 8.01 -0.68
N THR A 125 11.30 9.21 -0.71
CA THR A 125 10.96 10.34 0.18
C THR A 125 10.17 11.45 -0.54
N ASP A 126 9.93 11.29 -1.85
CA ASP A 126 9.34 12.31 -2.72
C ASP A 126 7.96 11.94 -3.27
N ILE A 127 7.30 10.91 -2.69
CA ILE A 127 5.97 10.48 -3.12
C ILE A 127 4.95 11.59 -2.85
N GLY A 128 4.17 11.94 -3.89
CA GLY A 128 3.15 12.98 -3.84
C GLY A 128 3.65 14.40 -4.09
N MET A 129 4.96 14.65 -4.13
CA MET A 129 5.51 16.01 -4.28
C MET A 129 5.09 16.71 -5.58
N ARG A 130 4.94 15.96 -6.69
CA ARG A 130 4.43 16.51 -7.96
C ARG A 130 2.99 17.00 -7.84
N ALA A 131 2.13 16.24 -7.17
CA ALA A 131 0.74 16.61 -6.96
C ALA A 131 0.63 17.85 -6.04
N LEU A 132 1.46 17.93 -4.99
CA LEU A 132 1.50 19.10 -4.11
C LEU A 132 1.93 20.36 -4.85
N LYS A 133 2.91 20.28 -5.75
CA LYS A 133 3.31 21.41 -6.59
C LYS A 133 2.17 21.87 -7.50
N ALA A 134 1.49 20.93 -8.19
CA ALA A 134 0.38 21.27 -9.07
C ALA A 134 -0.82 21.89 -8.32
N ILE A 135 -1.05 21.51 -7.06
CA ILE A 135 -2.09 22.15 -6.22
C ILE A 135 -1.68 23.55 -5.76
N ALA A 136 -0.39 23.80 -5.53
CA ALA A 136 0.10 25.09 -5.09
C ALA A 136 0.18 26.14 -6.24
N GLU A 137 0.14 25.69 -7.49
CA GLU A 137 0.18 26.53 -8.71
C GLU A 137 -1.23 26.87 -9.24
N GLN A 138 -2.30 26.39 -8.59
CA GLN A 138 -3.70 26.71 -8.90
C GLN A 138 -4.26 27.80 -7.99
#